data_2a686424e7c983e01bdc7e0b762dfda5
#
_entry.id   2a686424e7c983e01bdc7e0b762dfda5
#
_cell.length_a   1.000
_cell.length_b   1.000
_cell.length_c   1.000
_cell.angle_alpha   90.00
_cell.angle_beta   90.00
_cell.angle_gamma   90.00
#
_symmetry.space_group_name_H-M   'P 1'
#
loop_
_entity.id
_entity.type
_entity.pdbx_description
1 polymer ?
#
loop_
_entity_poly.entity_id
_entity_poly.type
_entity_poly.pdbx_seq_one_letter_code
_entity_poly.pdbx_strand_id
1 'polypeptide(L)'
;MTLTRTVGKAAATNEPGLAQIIDGSPIPTFVLDCHHVITHWNRALAAITGYPQADAIGRNDPWRAFYPHERPVLADLVVDGADTVRLLEYYGETIRPSPLIEGAFEGEYFLPPLNGGRGHWLYFTAAPLRDAQGRISGAIETLQDI
;
A
#
# COMPACT_ATOMS: atom_id res chain seq x y z
N MET A 1 9.27 -29.51 25.16
CA MET A 1 9.07 -29.33 24.25
C MET A 1 8.95 -28.91 23.71
N THR A 2 9.14 -28.72 23.88
CA THR A 2 8.96 -28.55 23.10
C THR A 2 9.09 -28.01 22.28
N LEU A 3 9.44 -28.03 22.36
CA LEU A 3 9.51 -27.64 21.35
C LEU A 3 9.55 -27.12 20.53
N THR A 4 9.80 -27.10 20.64
CA THR A 4 9.77 -26.77 19.59
C THR A 4 9.72 -26.19 18.77
N ARG A 5 9.97 -26.15 18.98
CA ARG A 5 9.83 -25.73 17.88
C ARG A 5 10.17 -25.13 17.21
N THR A 6 10.49 -25.31 17.22
CA THR A 6 10.55 -24.96 16.23
C THR A 6 10.43 -24.63 15.40
N VAL A 7 10.72 -24.78 15.50
CA VAL A 7 10.29 -24.63 14.46
C VAL A 7 10.02 -24.48 13.60
N GLY A 8 10.21 -24.54 13.37
CA GLY A 8 9.82 -24.65 12.36
C GLY A 8 9.46 -24.69 11.76
N LYS A 9 9.39 -25.13 11.62
CA LYS A 9 8.88 -25.43 10.79
C LYS A 9 8.01 -25.41 10.37
N ALA A 10 8.38 -25.14 10.16
CA ALA A 10 7.43 -25.07 9.75
C ALA A 10 6.46 -25.60 9.65
N ALA A 11 6.75 -25.88 9.99
CA ALA A 11 5.82 -26.54 9.85
C ALA A 11 4.73 -26.41 9.53
N ALA A 12 4.65 -27.09 9.30
CA ALA A 12 3.39 -27.25 8.93
C ALA A 12 2.53 -26.54 9.88
N THR A 13 2.57 -25.32 9.81
CA THR A 13 1.72 -24.46 10.60
C THR A 13 0.39 -24.32 9.90
N ASN A 14 -0.67 -24.17 10.66
CA ASN A 14 -1.99 -23.84 10.13
C ASN A 14 -2.16 -22.36 9.92
N GLU A 15 -1.17 -21.57 10.25
CA GLU A 15 -1.25 -20.12 10.08
C GLU A 15 -0.87 -19.72 8.66
N PRO A 16 -1.68 -18.90 8.00
CA PRO A 16 -1.27 -18.35 6.71
C PRO A 16 -0.07 -17.42 6.87
N GLY A 17 0.79 -17.39 5.86
CA GLY A 17 1.91 -16.46 5.83
C GLY A 17 1.46 -15.04 5.56
N LEU A 18 2.34 -14.07 5.85
CA LEU A 18 2.05 -12.65 5.66
C LEU A 18 1.72 -12.34 4.20
N ALA A 19 2.54 -12.81 3.27
CA ALA A 19 2.29 -12.58 1.85
C ALA A 19 0.96 -13.17 1.41
N GLN A 20 0.60 -14.32 1.96
CA GLN A 20 -0.65 -14.99 1.67
C GLN A 20 -1.84 -14.17 2.16
N ILE A 21 -1.71 -13.55 3.32
CA ILE A 21 -2.76 -12.70 3.89
C ILE A 21 -2.99 -11.48 3.00
N ILE A 22 -1.91 -10.82 2.61
CA ILE A 22 -1.99 -9.64 1.74
C ILE A 22 -2.61 -10.02 0.40
N ASP A 23 -2.13 -11.11 -0.20
CA ASP A 23 -2.59 -11.52 -1.52
C ASP A 23 -4.04 -12.01 -1.52
N GLY A 24 -4.49 -12.54 -0.39
CA GLY A 24 -5.85 -13.05 -0.27
C GLY A 24 -6.90 -12.01 0.04
N SER A 25 -6.50 -10.78 0.33
CA SER A 25 -7.46 -9.72 0.64
C SER A 25 -8.19 -9.27 -0.62
N PRO A 26 -9.52 -9.10 -0.56
CA PRO A 26 -10.26 -8.54 -1.70
C PRO A 26 -10.10 -7.04 -1.84
N ILE A 27 -9.42 -6.40 -0.90
CA ILE A 27 -9.19 -4.95 -0.94
C ILE A 27 -7.87 -4.70 -1.67
N PRO A 28 -7.86 -3.96 -2.78
CA PRO A 28 -6.62 -3.62 -3.47
C PRO A 28 -5.60 -3.01 -2.52
N THR A 29 -4.41 -3.61 -2.45
CA THR A 29 -3.42 -3.28 -1.43
C THR A 29 -2.02 -3.44 -1.98
N PHE A 30 -1.11 -2.52 -1.62
CA PHE A 30 0.30 -2.71 -1.85
C PHE A 30 1.10 -2.19 -0.66
N VAL A 31 2.35 -2.65 -0.57
CA VAL A 31 3.25 -2.31 0.53
C VAL A 31 4.56 -1.84 -0.05
N LEU A 32 5.09 -0.74 0.49
CA LEU A 32 6.43 -0.24 0.19
C LEU A 32 7.32 -0.44 1.41
N ASP A 33 8.61 -0.71 1.17
CA ASP A 33 9.58 -0.65 2.25
C ASP A 33 10.09 0.79 2.42
N CYS A 34 11.06 1.00 3.31
CA CYS A 34 11.55 2.35 3.60
C CYS A 34 12.38 2.94 2.45
N HIS A 35 12.70 2.16 1.44
CA HIS A 35 13.39 2.62 0.23
C HIS A 35 12.41 2.79 -0.93
N HIS A 36 11.12 2.79 -0.65
CA HIS A 36 10.04 2.95 -1.65
C HIS A 36 9.95 1.78 -2.62
N VAL A 37 10.53 0.64 -2.28
CA VAL A 37 10.45 -0.56 -3.11
C VAL A 37 9.15 -1.29 -2.79
N ILE A 38 8.41 -1.65 -3.84
CA ILE A 38 7.17 -2.42 -3.69
C ILE A 38 7.54 -3.84 -3.26
N THR A 39 7.09 -4.24 -2.08
CA THR A 39 7.34 -5.59 -1.56
C THR A 39 6.13 -6.49 -1.74
N HIS A 40 4.93 -5.92 -1.75
CA HIS A 40 3.67 -6.66 -1.89
C HIS A 40 2.74 -5.89 -2.81
N TRP A 41 2.04 -6.62 -3.67
CA TRP A 41 1.08 -6.06 -4.63
C TRP A 41 0.04 -7.15 -4.82
N ASN A 42 -1.13 -7.00 -4.23
CA ASN A 42 -2.04 -8.14 -4.17
C ASN A 42 -2.85 -8.31 -5.46
N ARG A 43 -3.54 -9.44 -5.55
CA ARG A 43 -4.31 -9.80 -6.74
C ARG A 43 -5.42 -8.80 -7.03
N ALA A 44 -6.06 -8.30 -5.96
CA ALA A 44 -7.13 -7.31 -6.13
C ALA A 44 -6.59 -6.04 -6.79
N LEU A 45 -5.39 -5.59 -6.39
CA LEU A 45 -4.78 -4.41 -6.98
C LEU A 45 -4.37 -4.66 -8.43
N ALA A 46 -3.80 -5.82 -8.72
CA ALA A 46 -3.47 -6.19 -10.09
C ALA A 46 -4.72 -6.17 -10.97
N ALA A 47 -5.85 -6.61 -10.43
CA ALA A 47 -7.10 -6.66 -11.18
C ALA A 47 -7.63 -5.27 -11.53
N ILE A 48 -7.62 -4.32 -10.58
CA ILE A 48 -8.19 -3.00 -10.88
C ILE A 48 -7.24 -2.09 -11.65
N THR A 49 -5.92 -2.32 -11.54
CA THR A 49 -4.94 -1.48 -12.25
C THR A 49 -4.54 -2.08 -13.59
N GLY A 50 -4.72 -3.39 -13.76
CA GLY A 50 -4.20 -4.09 -14.92
C GLY A 50 -2.69 -4.28 -14.88
N TYR A 51 -2.06 -4.01 -13.73
CA TYR A 51 -0.61 -4.08 -13.55
C TYR A 51 -0.29 -5.35 -12.76
N PRO A 52 0.32 -6.37 -13.41
CA PRO A 52 0.55 -7.65 -12.74
C PRO A 52 1.56 -7.56 -11.60
N GLN A 53 1.45 -8.46 -10.64
CA GLN A 53 2.39 -8.54 -9.53
C GLN A 53 3.84 -8.62 -10.01
N ALA A 54 4.09 -9.41 -11.05
CA ALA A 54 5.44 -9.61 -11.56
C ALA A 54 6.05 -8.33 -12.12
N ASP A 55 5.22 -7.39 -12.56
CA ASP A 55 5.70 -6.13 -13.12
C ASP A 55 5.84 -5.04 -12.05
N ALA A 56 5.30 -5.27 -10.86
CA ALA A 56 5.28 -4.27 -9.79
C ALA A 56 6.27 -4.58 -8.68
N ILE A 57 6.27 -5.81 -8.18
CA ILE A 57 7.10 -6.17 -7.01
C ILE A 57 8.58 -6.04 -7.36
N GLY A 58 9.31 -5.37 -6.46
CA GLY A 58 10.74 -5.12 -6.63
C GLY A 58 11.05 -3.78 -7.28
N ARG A 59 10.04 -3.05 -7.76
CA ARG A 59 10.23 -1.73 -8.37
C ARG A 59 10.00 -0.63 -7.35
N ASN A 60 10.53 0.54 -7.62
CA ASN A 60 10.38 1.70 -6.75
C ASN A 60 9.58 2.83 -7.40
N ASP A 61 8.75 2.50 -8.38
CA ASP A 61 7.96 3.47 -9.12
C ASP A 61 6.47 3.08 -9.15
N PRO A 62 5.79 3.01 -7.97
CA PRO A 62 4.40 2.60 -7.92
C PRO A 62 3.46 3.53 -8.68
N TRP A 63 3.88 4.77 -8.94
CA TRP A 63 3.05 5.74 -9.67
C TRP A 63 2.62 5.23 -11.05
N ARG A 64 3.41 4.34 -11.66
CA ARG A 64 3.12 3.85 -13.02
C ARG A 64 1.74 3.23 -13.15
N ALA A 65 1.24 2.63 -12.08
CA ALA A 65 -0.07 1.97 -12.11
C ALA A 65 -1.22 2.96 -11.97
N PHE A 66 -0.94 4.19 -11.54
CA PHE A 66 -2.00 5.13 -11.12
C PHE A 66 -1.98 6.46 -11.88
N TYR A 67 -0.83 6.89 -12.36
CA TYR A 67 -0.67 8.24 -12.91
C TYR A 67 0.07 8.20 -14.24
N PRO A 68 -0.18 9.17 -15.12
CA PRO A 68 0.48 9.20 -16.42
C PRO A 68 1.91 9.73 -16.39
N HIS A 69 2.35 10.29 -15.26
CA HIS A 69 3.69 10.84 -15.13
C HIS A 69 4.20 10.58 -13.72
N GLU A 70 5.50 10.74 -13.53
CA GLU A 70 6.15 10.46 -12.26
C GLU A 70 5.66 11.43 -11.18
N ARG A 71 5.22 10.87 -10.06
CA ARG A 71 4.83 11.62 -8.86
C ARG A 71 4.74 10.66 -7.70
N PRO A 72 4.81 11.14 -6.44
CA PRO A 72 4.63 10.24 -5.31
C PRO A 72 3.20 9.74 -5.22
N VAL A 73 3.04 8.49 -4.81
CA VAL A 73 1.76 7.98 -4.36
C VAL A 73 1.61 8.26 -2.86
N LEU A 74 0.43 8.03 -2.31
CA LEU A 74 0.19 8.34 -0.90
C LEU A 74 1.14 7.58 0.01
N ALA A 75 1.40 6.30 -0.28
CA ALA A 75 2.35 5.50 0.50
C ALA A 75 3.76 6.08 0.47
N ASP A 76 4.20 6.64 -0.66
CA ASP A 76 5.51 7.30 -0.74
C ASP A 76 5.59 8.47 0.25
N LEU A 77 4.53 9.26 0.30
CA LEU A 77 4.49 10.42 1.20
C LEU A 77 4.49 9.98 2.66
N VAL A 78 3.81 8.87 2.97
CA VAL A 78 3.79 8.32 4.33
C VAL A 78 5.18 7.80 4.72
N VAL A 79 5.86 7.10 3.82
CA VAL A 79 7.23 6.61 4.08
C VAL A 79 8.15 7.78 4.39
N ASP A 80 8.00 8.90 3.67
CA ASP A 80 8.84 10.08 3.85
C ASP A 80 8.44 10.92 5.06
N GLY A 81 7.34 10.60 5.72
CA GLY A 81 6.85 11.39 6.84
C GLY A 81 6.38 12.77 6.41
N ALA A 82 5.81 12.88 5.21
CA ALA A 82 5.40 14.15 4.65
C ALA A 82 4.35 14.83 5.51
N ASP A 83 4.44 16.17 5.60
CA ASP A 83 3.49 16.96 6.36
C ASP A 83 2.23 17.26 5.53
N THR A 84 1.27 17.93 6.16
CA THR A 84 0.00 18.25 5.53
C THR A 84 0.17 19.10 4.29
N VAL A 85 1.15 20.01 4.29
CA VAL A 85 1.38 20.90 3.14
C VAL A 85 1.73 20.09 1.90
N ARG A 86 2.65 19.11 2.07
CA ARG A 86 3.07 18.27 0.95
C ARG A 86 1.94 17.36 0.47
N LEU A 87 1.12 16.87 1.40
CA LEU A 87 -0.04 16.05 1.04
C LEU A 87 -1.05 16.88 0.25
N LEU A 88 -1.32 18.11 0.67
CA LEU A 88 -2.24 18.99 -0.05
C LEU A 88 -1.74 19.30 -1.46
N GLU A 89 -0.43 19.41 -1.62
CA GLU A 89 0.18 19.70 -2.93
C GLU A 89 -0.19 18.63 -3.96
N TYR A 90 -0.23 17.37 -3.55
CA TYR A 90 -0.47 16.26 -4.48
C TYR A 90 -1.91 15.78 -4.50
N TYR A 91 -2.64 15.90 -3.40
CA TYR A 91 -3.97 15.29 -3.28
C TYR A 91 -5.08 16.29 -2.99
N GLY A 92 -4.75 17.54 -2.69
CA GLY A 92 -5.76 18.52 -2.36
C GLY A 92 -6.41 18.26 -1.02
N GLU A 93 -7.55 18.87 -0.78
CA GLU A 93 -8.18 18.88 0.54
C GLU A 93 -8.99 17.62 0.83
N THR A 94 -9.05 16.68 -0.11
CA THR A 94 -9.82 15.44 0.11
C THR A 94 -9.06 14.44 0.97
N ILE A 95 -7.76 14.64 1.17
CA ILE A 95 -6.93 13.76 2.00
C ILE A 95 -6.83 14.36 3.40
N ARG A 96 -7.05 13.53 4.41
CA ARG A 96 -7.06 13.94 5.80
C ARG A 96 -6.38 12.90 6.68
N PRO A 97 -5.90 13.29 7.88
CA PRO A 97 -5.32 12.31 8.80
C PRO A 97 -6.36 11.28 9.22
N SER A 98 -5.89 10.03 9.36
CA SER A 98 -6.74 8.96 9.88
C SER A 98 -7.05 9.20 11.36
N PRO A 99 -8.30 9.02 11.79
CA PRO A 99 -8.61 9.14 13.22
C PRO A 99 -8.18 7.90 14.02
N LEU A 100 -7.76 6.82 13.35
CA LEU A 100 -7.48 5.55 14.01
C LEU A 100 -6.00 5.26 14.17
N ILE A 101 -5.18 5.65 13.19
CA ILE A 101 -3.76 5.28 13.17
C ILE A 101 -2.94 6.55 13.00
N GLU A 102 -2.03 6.80 13.94
CA GLU A 102 -1.15 7.96 13.88
C GLU A 102 -0.23 7.88 12.65
N GLY A 103 -0.15 8.99 11.92
CA GLY A 103 0.69 9.07 10.73
C GLY A 103 0.04 8.50 9.49
N ALA A 104 -1.17 7.93 9.61
CA ALA A 104 -1.92 7.44 8.46
C ALA A 104 -2.83 8.52 7.90
N PHE A 105 -3.16 8.38 6.63
CA PHE A 105 -4.03 9.33 5.91
C PHE A 105 -5.07 8.56 5.11
N GLU A 106 -6.18 9.23 4.85
CA GLU A 106 -7.28 8.66 4.09
C GLU A 106 -7.97 9.77 3.30
N GLY A 107 -8.70 9.39 2.26
CA GLY A 107 -9.47 10.34 1.49
C GLY A 107 -9.92 9.78 0.16
N GLU A 108 -10.59 10.61 -0.60
CA GLU A 108 -11.13 10.24 -1.91
C GLU A 108 -10.34 10.94 -3.01
N TYR A 109 -10.13 10.24 -4.12
CA TYR A 109 -9.39 10.80 -5.23
C TYR A 109 -9.80 10.11 -6.53
N PHE A 110 -9.82 10.87 -7.63
CA PHE A 110 -10.19 10.34 -8.93
C PHE A 110 -8.94 9.91 -9.70
N LEU A 111 -8.93 8.66 -10.17
CA LEU A 111 -7.79 8.13 -10.95
C LEU A 111 -8.22 7.94 -12.41
N PRO A 112 -7.81 8.87 -13.30
CA PRO A 112 -8.23 8.81 -14.71
C PRO A 112 -7.81 7.56 -15.47
N PRO A 113 -6.63 6.92 -15.20
CA PRO A 113 -6.23 5.75 -15.98
C PRO A 113 -7.06 4.50 -15.76
N LEU A 114 -7.77 4.43 -14.64
CA LEU A 114 -8.50 3.22 -14.30
C LEU A 114 -9.78 3.09 -15.11
N ASN A 115 -10.43 1.92 -15.03
CA ASN A 115 -11.72 1.64 -15.65
C ASN A 115 -11.69 1.90 -17.16
N GLY A 116 -10.62 1.39 -17.82
CA GLY A 116 -10.47 1.51 -19.27
C GLY A 116 -10.27 2.94 -19.74
N GLY A 117 -9.65 3.78 -18.92
CA GLY A 117 -9.41 5.17 -19.25
C GLY A 117 -10.55 6.13 -18.93
N ARG A 118 -11.66 5.61 -18.43
CA ARG A 118 -12.80 6.45 -18.01
C ARG A 118 -12.61 7.03 -16.62
N GLY A 119 -11.64 6.46 -15.88
CA GLY A 119 -11.34 6.89 -14.52
C GLY A 119 -12.23 6.22 -13.49
N HIS A 120 -11.87 6.42 -12.23
CA HIS A 120 -12.59 5.82 -11.12
C HIS A 120 -12.36 6.63 -9.85
N TRP A 121 -13.43 6.86 -9.09
CA TRP A 121 -13.32 7.45 -7.76
C TRP A 121 -12.99 6.35 -6.77
N LEU A 122 -11.92 6.55 -6.00
CA LEU A 122 -11.47 5.58 -5.02
C LEU A 122 -11.31 6.23 -3.65
N TYR A 123 -11.56 5.44 -2.62
CA TYR A 123 -11.23 5.79 -1.25
C TYR A 123 -9.85 5.20 -0.96
N PHE A 124 -8.91 6.07 -0.60
CA PHE A 124 -7.52 5.71 -0.35
C PHE A 124 -7.24 5.72 1.13
N THR A 125 -6.43 4.75 1.58
CA THR A 125 -5.81 4.83 2.90
C THR A 125 -4.33 4.50 2.73
N ALA A 126 -3.48 5.14 3.53
CA ALA A 126 -2.08 4.76 3.63
C ALA A 126 -1.62 4.95 5.06
N ALA A 127 -0.93 3.95 5.58
CA ALA A 127 -0.48 3.95 6.97
C ALA A 127 0.99 3.56 7.04
N PRO A 128 1.73 4.15 8.00
CA PRO A 128 3.12 3.77 8.19
C PRO A 128 3.22 2.40 8.85
N LEU A 129 4.20 1.63 8.42
CA LEU A 129 4.61 0.40 9.08
C LEU A 129 5.83 0.74 9.91
N ARG A 130 5.83 0.35 11.19
CA ARG A 130 6.90 0.76 12.11
C ARG A 130 7.64 -0.46 12.63
N ASP A 131 8.94 -0.30 12.81
CA ASP A 131 9.76 -1.35 13.40
C ASP A 131 9.62 -1.34 14.93
N ALA A 132 10.37 -2.21 15.58
CA ALA A 132 10.29 -2.35 17.06
C ALA A 132 10.71 -1.09 17.79
N GLN A 133 11.47 -0.19 17.15
CA GLN A 133 11.89 1.07 17.73
C GLN A 133 10.98 2.23 17.36
N GLY A 134 9.86 1.94 16.67
CA GLY A 134 8.90 2.96 16.29
C GLY A 134 9.27 3.74 15.02
N ARG A 135 10.36 3.36 14.34
CA ARG A 135 10.76 4.03 13.12
C ARG A 135 9.95 3.51 11.94
N ILE A 136 9.68 4.37 10.97
CA ILE A 136 8.94 3.97 9.78
C ILE A 136 9.82 3.03 8.95
N SER A 137 9.35 1.79 8.76
CA SER A 137 10.02 0.78 7.96
C SER A 137 9.35 0.59 6.61
N GLY A 138 8.22 1.24 6.38
CA GLY A 138 7.50 1.14 5.13
C GLY A 138 6.13 1.75 5.25
N ALA A 139 5.26 1.45 4.30
CA ALA A 139 3.87 1.91 4.32
C ALA A 139 2.99 0.90 3.60
N ILE A 140 1.73 0.83 4.04
CA ILE A 140 0.72 0.02 3.38
C ILE A 140 -0.37 0.94 2.86
N GLU A 141 -0.75 0.77 1.60
CA GLU A 141 -1.81 1.56 0.98
C GLU A 141 -2.92 0.67 0.47
N THR A 142 -4.17 1.09 0.71
CA THR A 142 -5.35 0.39 0.20
C THR A 142 -6.18 1.35 -0.65
N LEU A 143 -6.87 0.79 -1.63
CA LEU A 143 -7.72 1.55 -2.53
C LEU A 143 -9.06 0.83 -2.62
N GLN A 144 -10.14 1.55 -2.37
CA GLN A 144 -11.48 0.96 -2.39
C GLN A 144 -12.39 1.75 -3.31
N ASP A 145 -13.25 1.03 -3.99
CA ASP A 145 -14.27 1.58 -4.87
C ASP A 145 -15.31 2.34 -4.04
N ILE A 146 -15.73 3.52 -4.51
CA ILE A 146 -16.80 4.27 -3.84
C ILE A 146 -17.91 4.66 -4.79
#